data_7168986017689e39f5de7856895ed0a0
#
_entry.id   7168986017689e39f5de7856895ed0a0
#
_cell.length_a   1.000
_cell.length_b   1.000
_cell.length_c   1.000
_cell.angle_alpha   90.00
_cell.angle_beta   90.00
_cell.angle_gamma   90.00
#
_symmetry.space_group_name_H-M   'P 1'
#
loop_
_entity.id
_entity.type
_entity.pdbx_description
1 polymer ?
#
loop_
_entity_poly.entity_id
_entity_poly.type
_entity_poly.pdbx_seq_one_letter_code
_entity_poly.pdbx_strand_id
1 'polypeptide(L)'
;MTTEQKALEAGVQAVIYGLPIVMMDLTKQSFQNSHAPRGAPINQFLHVRVFPPASFKQVVRVNVDTLYSSAFLDLSEEPLVLSVPDTHGRYYLLPLFDAWTNVFATPGTRTTGNSANSFLIAGPNWNGTAPAGIHVLRSSTNMVWLLGRTQTDGPEDYSAVHAVQDGYKLVPLSNFGTSYVPGKVALDPSFDAKTPAVEKLKRMSAAQYFDMLARLLKANPPPAADAPVIAKLASIGIVPGQPFDPSHLDPAVAKGLEGSVSVAIQELTEGIEQKATTQTATGRTANGWRILPVTVGNFGTSYQIRAIVALIALGANLSADAVYPTTFVDAEGKPLNGANQYVLHFDKGETPPVNAFWSVSMYGPDSFFVENPINRYTISSWMPLHFGSDGSLDIYIQKDSPGKDRESNWLPAPEGDFNLTLRMYWPKDEPISINDGSWIPPGAKRVAQ
;
A
#
# COMPACT_ATOMS: atom_id res chain seq x y z
N MET A 1 14.94 -36.04 -1.84
CA MET A 1 13.80 -35.40 -2.52
C MET A 1 13.61 -36.00 -3.91
N THR A 2 12.38 -36.32 -4.27
CA THR A 2 12.00 -36.78 -5.60
C THR A 2 12.04 -35.65 -6.61
N THR A 3 11.98 -35.94 -7.92
CA THR A 3 11.87 -34.91 -8.98
C THR A 3 10.65 -34.04 -8.77
N GLU A 4 9.51 -34.64 -8.44
CA GLU A 4 8.25 -33.94 -8.13
C GLU A 4 8.40 -32.96 -6.95
N GLN A 5 9.06 -33.37 -5.85
CA GLN A 5 9.32 -32.51 -4.70
C GLN A 5 10.22 -31.31 -5.03
N LYS A 6 11.29 -31.54 -5.82
CA LYS A 6 12.17 -30.43 -6.27
C LYS A 6 11.44 -29.46 -7.19
N ALA A 7 10.55 -29.98 -8.05
CA ALA A 7 9.73 -29.14 -8.92
C ALA A 7 8.73 -28.29 -8.11
N LEU A 8 8.08 -28.87 -7.09
CA LEU A 8 7.20 -28.14 -6.19
C LEU A 8 7.94 -26.99 -5.51
N GLU A 9 9.11 -27.24 -4.91
CA GLU A 9 9.92 -26.19 -4.28
C GLU A 9 10.31 -25.09 -5.26
N ALA A 10 10.76 -25.46 -6.46
CA ALA A 10 11.10 -24.50 -7.50
C ALA A 10 9.88 -23.66 -7.95
N GLY A 11 8.72 -24.31 -8.07
CA GLY A 11 7.45 -23.66 -8.38
C GLY A 11 7.00 -22.71 -7.30
N VAL A 12 7.10 -23.08 -6.02
CA VAL A 12 6.81 -22.22 -4.87
C VAL A 12 7.69 -20.97 -4.89
N GLN A 13 9.00 -21.12 -5.12
CA GLN A 13 9.91 -19.99 -5.24
C GLN A 13 9.57 -19.09 -6.46
N ALA A 14 9.14 -19.69 -7.57
CA ALA A 14 8.69 -18.95 -8.74
C ALA A 14 7.41 -18.15 -8.44
N VAL A 15 6.48 -18.71 -7.69
CA VAL A 15 5.26 -17.99 -7.26
C VAL A 15 5.62 -16.84 -6.32
N ILE A 16 6.44 -17.06 -5.30
CA ILE A 16 6.87 -16.01 -4.36
C ILE A 16 7.58 -14.88 -5.11
N TYR A 17 8.47 -15.21 -6.04
CA TYR A 17 9.17 -14.22 -6.86
C TYR A 17 8.21 -13.38 -7.72
N GLY A 18 7.29 -14.04 -8.42
CA GLY A 18 6.38 -13.42 -9.38
C GLY A 18 5.14 -12.77 -8.76
N LEU A 19 4.84 -13.06 -7.47
CA LEU A 19 3.60 -12.61 -6.82
C LEU A 19 3.39 -11.09 -6.90
N PRO A 20 4.40 -10.22 -6.68
CA PRO A 20 4.20 -8.78 -6.76
C PRO A 20 3.71 -8.30 -8.12
N ILE A 21 4.36 -8.74 -9.21
CA ILE A 21 3.99 -8.30 -10.55
C ILE A 21 2.64 -8.87 -11.00
N VAL A 22 2.31 -10.10 -10.59
CA VAL A 22 1.00 -10.72 -10.84
C VAL A 22 -0.10 -9.96 -10.09
N MET A 23 0.12 -9.63 -8.82
CA MET A 23 -0.83 -8.84 -8.03
C MET A 23 -1.03 -7.43 -8.60
N MET A 24 0.04 -6.80 -9.08
CA MET A 24 -0.04 -5.50 -9.77
C MET A 24 -0.90 -5.57 -11.02
N ASP A 25 -0.72 -6.60 -11.86
CA ASP A 25 -1.50 -6.75 -13.09
C ASP A 25 -2.96 -7.11 -12.83
N LEU A 26 -3.25 -8.00 -11.87
CA LEU A 26 -4.62 -8.32 -11.46
C LEU A 26 -5.36 -7.09 -10.92
N THR A 27 -4.65 -6.27 -10.14
CA THR A 27 -5.20 -5.01 -9.61
C THR A 27 -5.44 -4.00 -10.73
N LYS A 28 -4.47 -3.84 -11.64
CA LYS A 28 -4.59 -2.99 -12.83
C LYS A 28 -5.80 -3.39 -13.68
N GLN A 29 -5.95 -4.69 -14.00
CA GLN A 29 -7.07 -5.19 -14.80
C GLN A 29 -8.42 -4.87 -14.15
N SER A 30 -8.54 -5.07 -12.83
CA SER A 30 -9.77 -4.73 -12.10
C SER A 30 -10.03 -3.22 -12.09
N PHE A 31 -8.99 -2.40 -11.93
CA PHE A 31 -9.08 -0.94 -11.96
C PHE A 31 -9.53 -0.42 -13.32
N GLN A 32 -8.93 -0.92 -14.42
CA GLN A 32 -9.26 -0.50 -15.79
C GLN A 32 -10.68 -0.91 -16.23
N ASN A 33 -11.19 -2.02 -15.71
CA ASN A 33 -12.50 -2.58 -16.04
C ASN A 33 -13.59 -2.20 -15.03
N SER A 34 -13.36 -1.15 -14.23
CA SER A 34 -14.33 -0.61 -13.28
C SER A 34 -14.71 0.81 -13.64
N HIS A 35 -15.99 1.15 -13.43
CA HIS A 35 -16.43 2.55 -13.46
C HIS A 35 -16.02 3.29 -12.19
N ALA A 36 -15.91 4.62 -12.27
CA ALA A 36 -15.79 5.46 -11.08
C ALA A 36 -16.96 5.18 -10.09
N PRO A 37 -16.74 5.15 -8.78
CA PRO A 37 -15.49 5.55 -8.09
C PRO A 37 -14.51 4.39 -7.85
N ARG A 38 -14.50 3.32 -8.63
CA ARG A 38 -13.68 2.11 -8.40
C ARG A 38 -12.49 1.98 -9.35
N GLY A 39 -12.52 2.66 -10.48
CA GLY A 39 -11.49 2.56 -11.49
C GLY A 39 -11.53 3.68 -12.51
N ALA A 40 -10.50 3.70 -13.34
CA ALA A 40 -10.35 4.60 -14.48
C ALA A 40 -9.58 3.88 -15.61
N PRO A 41 -9.69 4.36 -16.86
CA PRO A 41 -8.85 3.88 -17.95
C PRO A 41 -7.37 4.08 -17.66
N ILE A 42 -6.52 3.32 -18.37
CA ILE A 42 -5.07 3.48 -18.31
C ILE A 42 -4.68 4.93 -18.60
N ASN A 43 -3.63 5.43 -17.95
CA ASN A 43 -3.11 6.79 -18.08
C ASN A 43 -4.11 7.90 -17.66
N GLN A 44 -5.14 7.55 -16.88
CA GLN A 44 -6.12 8.49 -16.37
C GLN A 44 -6.27 8.35 -14.85
N PHE A 45 -6.50 9.49 -14.18
CA PHE A 45 -6.74 9.48 -12.74
C PHE A 45 -8.16 9.03 -12.38
N LEU A 46 -8.24 8.24 -11.35
CA LEU A 46 -9.37 8.13 -10.46
C LEU A 46 -9.12 8.99 -9.22
N HIS A 47 -10.05 9.86 -8.88
CA HIS A 47 -10.01 10.60 -7.62
C HIS A 47 -11.10 10.11 -6.68
N VAL A 48 -10.72 9.62 -5.50
CA VAL A 48 -11.65 9.36 -4.41
C VAL A 48 -11.97 10.70 -3.76
N ARG A 49 -13.26 11.05 -3.67
CA ARG A 49 -13.71 12.39 -3.29
C ARG A 49 -14.25 12.48 -1.87
N VAL A 50 -14.48 11.34 -1.23
CA VAL A 50 -15.03 11.26 0.12
C VAL A 50 -14.37 10.12 0.87
N PHE A 51 -14.38 10.18 2.19
CA PHE A 51 -13.94 9.07 3.02
C PHE A 51 -14.83 7.83 2.83
N PRO A 52 -14.25 6.62 2.92
CA PRO A 52 -15.04 5.40 2.88
C PRO A 52 -15.92 5.28 4.15
N PRO A 53 -17.20 4.94 4.01
CA PRO A 53 -18.08 4.66 5.15
C PRO A 53 -17.70 3.32 5.80
N ALA A 54 -18.21 3.03 7.01
CA ALA A 54 -17.99 1.76 7.69
C ALA A 54 -18.54 0.55 6.93
N SER A 55 -19.54 0.76 6.07
CA SER A 55 -20.09 -0.25 5.15
C SER A 55 -19.15 -0.64 4.00
N PHE A 56 -18.07 0.12 3.76
CA PHE A 56 -17.08 -0.18 2.73
C PHE A 56 -16.20 -1.37 3.16
N LYS A 57 -16.29 -2.50 2.42
CA LYS A 57 -15.61 -3.76 2.74
C LYS A 57 -14.72 -4.28 1.58
N GLN A 58 -14.27 -3.40 0.69
CA GLN A 58 -13.48 -3.81 -0.48
C GLN A 58 -11.97 -3.76 -0.23
N VAL A 59 -11.52 -2.86 0.64
CA VAL A 59 -10.10 -2.69 0.99
C VAL A 59 -10.01 -2.61 2.51
N VAL A 60 -9.15 -3.44 3.10
CA VAL A 60 -8.89 -3.43 4.54
C VAL A 60 -8.09 -2.19 4.93
N ARG A 61 -8.23 -1.74 6.18
CA ARG A 61 -7.44 -0.65 6.78
C ARG A 61 -7.46 0.65 5.98
N VAL A 62 -8.61 0.97 5.37
CA VAL A 62 -8.80 2.30 4.75
C VAL A 62 -8.57 3.40 5.77
N ASN A 63 -8.15 4.58 5.32
CA ASN A 63 -7.94 5.73 6.20
C ASN A 63 -9.01 6.82 5.99
N VAL A 64 -9.10 7.71 6.96
CA VAL A 64 -9.91 8.94 6.93
C VAL A 64 -9.02 10.16 7.21
N ASP A 65 -7.81 10.14 6.68
CA ASP A 65 -6.81 11.22 6.79
C ASP A 65 -6.52 11.84 5.42
N THR A 66 -6.67 11.06 4.34
CA THR A 66 -6.30 11.48 2.98
C THR A 66 -7.33 11.03 1.95
N LEU A 67 -7.52 11.82 0.91
CA LEU A 67 -8.25 11.41 -0.28
C LEU A 67 -7.27 10.90 -1.34
N TYR A 68 -7.61 9.78 -1.97
CA TYR A 68 -6.75 9.11 -2.93
C TYR A 68 -6.91 9.64 -4.35
N SER A 69 -5.79 9.69 -5.08
CA SER A 69 -5.74 9.91 -6.52
C SER A 69 -4.91 8.80 -7.13
N SER A 70 -5.53 7.91 -7.88
CA SER A 70 -4.89 6.69 -8.39
C SER A 70 -4.91 6.63 -9.91
N ALA A 71 -3.83 6.17 -10.52
CA ALA A 71 -3.76 5.89 -11.95
C ALA A 71 -2.79 4.73 -12.23
N PHE A 72 -3.19 3.79 -13.07
CA PHE A 72 -2.25 2.87 -13.69
C PHE A 72 -1.75 3.46 -15.00
N LEU A 73 -0.43 3.41 -15.21
CA LEU A 73 0.23 3.98 -16.36
C LEU A 73 0.83 2.87 -17.22
N ASP A 74 0.77 3.07 -18.53
CA ASP A 74 1.51 2.29 -19.52
C ASP A 74 2.47 3.23 -20.25
N LEU A 75 3.76 2.98 -20.08
CA LEU A 75 4.86 3.79 -20.64
C LEU A 75 5.50 3.12 -21.85
N SER A 76 4.85 2.09 -22.42
CA SER A 76 5.42 1.33 -23.55
C SER A 76 5.52 2.15 -24.83
N GLU A 77 4.57 3.04 -25.07
CA GLU A 77 4.51 3.85 -26.29
C GLU A 77 5.28 5.17 -26.12
N GLU A 78 4.98 5.92 -25.06
CA GLU A 78 5.61 7.20 -24.77
C GLU A 78 5.55 7.57 -23.28
N PRO A 79 6.40 8.49 -22.81
CA PRO A 79 6.32 9.04 -21.46
C PRO A 79 5.04 9.84 -21.21
N LEU A 80 4.68 9.96 -19.93
CA LEU A 80 3.60 10.81 -19.48
C LEU A 80 4.13 12.00 -18.67
N VAL A 81 3.57 13.18 -18.88
CA VAL A 81 3.81 14.34 -18.02
C VAL A 81 2.78 14.34 -16.91
N LEU A 82 3.23 14.23 -15.68
CA LEU A 82 2.45 14.45 -14.47
C LEU A 82 2.58 15.92 -14.08
N SER A 83 1.47 16.65 -14.06
CA SER A 83 1.41 18.01 -13.50
C SER A 83 0.77 17.98 -12.12
N VAL A 84 1.34 18.75 -11.21
CA VAL A 84 0.89 18.92 -9.82
C VAL A 84 0.63 20.41 -9.60
N PRO A 85 -0.54 20.84 -9.09
CA PRO A 85 -0.81 22.23 -8.78
C PRO A 85 -0.06 22.67 -7.53
N ASP A 86 -0.06 23.97 -7.23
CA ASP A 86 0.27 24.46 -5.90
C ASP A 86 -0.74 23.88 -4.90
N THR A 87 -0.25 23.24 -3.85
CA THR A 87 -1.10 22.63 -2.82
C THR A 87 -1.34 23.54 -1.62
N HIS A 88 -0.82 24.80 -1.68
CA HIS A 88 -0.98 25.82 -0.64
C HIS A 88 -0.55 25.33 0.76
N GLY A 89 0.56 24.57 0.81
CA GLY A 89 1.09 24.01 2.05
C GLY A 89 0.40 22.72 2.53
N ARG A 90 -0.65 22.26 1.84
CA ARG A 90 -1.31 20.98 2.15
C ARG A 90 -0.38 19.81 1.85
N TYR A 91 -0.25 18.89 2.80
CA TYR A 91 0.53 17.67 2.59
C TYR A 91 -0.07 16.83 1.47
N TYR A 92 0.78 16.38 0.58
CA TYR A 92 0.45 15.42 -0.46
C TYR A 92 1.63 14.49 -0.72
N LEU A 93 1.33 13.34 -1.29
CA LEU A 93 2.28 12.30 -1.63
C LEU A 93 1.76 11.54 -2.86
N LEU A 94 2.54 11.50 -3.94
CA LEU A 94 2.23 10.79 -5.19
C LEU A 94 3.27 9.70 -5.47
N PRO A 95 3.30 8.60 -4.72
CA PRO A 95 4.26 7.53 -4.93
C PRO A 95 4.01 6.84 -6.27
N LEU A 96 5.09 6.57 -7.00
CA LEU A 96 5.12 5.86 -8.25
C LEU A 96 5.75 4.49 -8.02
N PHE A 97 4.97 3.45 -8.23
CA PHE A 97 5.39 2.06 -8.08
C PHE A 97 5.74 1.47 -9.44
N ASP A 98 6.88 0.79 -9.55
CA ASP A 98 7.16 -0.05 -10.70
C ASP A 98 6.32 -1.34 -10.67
N ALA A 99 6.37 -2.14 -11.73
CA ALA A 99 5.62 -3.40 -11.80
C ALA A 99 5.98 -4.39 -10.69
N TRP A 100 7.14 -4.25 -10.07
CA TRP A 100 7.66 -5.08 -8.98
C TRP A 100 7.29 -4.56 -7.60
N THR A 101 6.44 -3.53 -7.53
CA THR A 101 5.99 -2.86 -6.30
C THR A 101 7.06 -2.03 -5.57
N ASN A 102 8.22 -1.78 -6.20
CA ASN A 102 9.16 -0.82 -5.66
C ASN A 102 8.67 0.60 -5.93
N VAL A 103 8.87 1.49 -4.97
CA VAL A 103 8.62 2.92 -5.13
C VAL A 103 9.88 3.55 -5.71
N PHE A 104 9.82 3.99 -6.95
CA PHE A 104 10.99 4.60 -7.61
C PHE A 104 11.01 6.13 -7.57
N ALA A 105 9.87 6.76 -7.29
CA ALA A 105 9.77 8.19 -7.09
C ALA A 105 8.54 8.53 -6.22
N THR A 106 8.64 9.63 -5.47
CA THR A 106 7.59 10.09 -4.54
C THR A 106 7.41 11.61 -4.61
N PRO A 107 6.97 12.18 -5.77
CA PRO A 107 6.59 13.59 -5.78
C PRO A 107 5.63 13.89 -4.63
N GLY A 108 5.93 14.95 -3.85
CA GLY A 108 5.14 15.25 -2.66
C GLY A 108 5.81 16.30 -1.79
N THR A 109 5.13 16.68 -0.73
CA THR A 109 5.60 17.71 0.22
C THR A 109 7.03 17.47 0.69
N ARG A 110 7.39 16.21 0.97
CA ARG A 110 8.74 15.85 1.45
C ARG A 110 9.82 16.03 0.39
N THR A 111 9.55 15.65 -0.86
CA THR A 111 10.61 15.51 -1.89
C THR A 111 10.65 16.66 -2.88
N THR A 112 9.50 17.25 -3.18
CA THR A 112 9.37 18.27 -4.24
C THR A 112 8.71 19.55 -3.78
N GLY A 113 8.33 19.63 -2.50
CA GLY A 113 7.64 20.77 -1.93
C GLY A 113 6.19 20.90 -2.40
N ASN A 114 5.59 22.03 -2.12
CA ASN A 114 4.15 22.28 -2.30
C ASN A 114 3.80 23.17 -3.50
N SER A 115 4.80 23.79 -4.14
CA SER A 115 4.59 24.62 -5.33
C SER A 115 4.21 23.80 -6.55
N ALA A 116 3.50 24.42 -7.50
CA ALA A 116 3.17 23.79 -8.78
C ALA A 116 4.42 23.26 -9.50
N ASN A 117 4.34 22.03 -10.01
CA ASN A 117 5.47 21.36 -10.66
C ASN A 117 4.99 20.39 -11.76
N SER A 118 5.91 19.98 -12.63
CA SER A 118 5.67 18.95 -13.64
C SER A 118 6.82 17.96 -13.69
N PHE A 119 6.48 16.69 -13.90
CA PHE A 119 7.41 15.57 -13.93
C PHE A 119 7.17 14.73 -15.17
N LEU A 120 8.25 14.31 -15.85
CA LEU A 120 8.17 13.39 -16.97
C LEU A 120 8.39 11.96 -16.46
N ILE A 121 7.35 11.14 -16.46
CA ILE A 121 7.41 9.74 -16.09
C ILE A 121 7.78 8.96 -17.35
N ALA A 122 9.00 8.41 -17.39
CA ALA A 122 9.56 7.73 -18.57
C ALA A 122 9.76 6.23 -18.29
N GLY A 123 9.39 5.40 -19.26
CA GLY A 123 9.65 3.96 -19.23
C GLY A 123 11.13 3.62 -19.47
N PRO A 124 11.50 2.32 -19.33
CA PRO A 124 12.89 1.88 -19.37
C PRO A 124 13.58 2.14 -20.72
N ASN A 125 12.84 2.10 -21.82
CA ASN A 125 13.38 2.20 -23.18
C ASN A 125 13.34 3.61 -23.76
N TRP A 126 12.82 4.59 -23.02
CA TRP A 126 12.75 5.96 -23.54
C TRP A 126 14.12 6.66 -23.49
N ASN A 127 14.58 7.13 -24.65
CA ASN A 127 15.87 7.80 -24.84
C ASN A 127 15.72 9.23 -25.40
N GLY A 128 14.50 9.80 -25.37
CA GLY A 128 14.23 11.14 -25.85
C GLY A 128 14.73 12.24 -24.92
N THR A 129 14.47 13.48 -25.30
CA THR A 129 14.82 14.67 -24.51
C THR A 129 13.57 15.19 -23.81
N ALA A 130 13.68 15.43 -22.51
CA ALA A 130 12.60 16.05 -21.75
C ALA A 130 12.44 17.53 -22.12
N PRO A 131 11.22 18.08 -22.06
CA PRO A 131 11.00 19.51 -22.16
C PRO A 131 11.81 20.28 -21.09
N ALA A 132 12.25 21.49 -21.42
CA ALA A 132 13.04 22.31 -20.50
C ALA A 132 12.31 22.53 -19.17
N GLY A 133 13.02 22.36 -18.05
CA GLY A 133 12.49 22.57 -16.70
C GLY A 133 11.65 21.42 -16.14
N ILE A 134 11.48 20.32 -16.88
CA ILE A 134 10.75 19.13 -16.39
C ILE A 134 11.71 18.07 -15.88
N HIS A 135 11.53 17.63 -14.65
CA HIS A 135 12.33 16.55 -14.05
C HIS A 135 11.87 15.19 -14.57
N VAL A 136 12.84 14.36 -14.98
CA VAL A 136 12.57 13.01 -15.46
C VAL A 136 12.57 12.02 -14.31
N LEU A 137 11.46 11.30 -14.14
CA LEU A 137 11.30 10.18 -13.23
C LEU A 137 11.34 8.89 -14.06
N ARG A 138 12.42 8.12 -13.94
CA ARG A 138 12.61 6.90 -14.74
C ARG A 138 12.10 5.68 -14.02
N SER A 139 11.14 5.00 -14.63
CA SER A 139 10.69 3.68 -14.21
C SER A 139 11.57 2.59 -14.82
N SER A 140 11.84 1.54 -14.08
CA SER A 140 12.47 0.31 -14.57
C SER A 140 11.51 -0.57 -15.40
N THR A 141 10.21 -0.27 -15.38
CA THR A 141 9.16 -1.03 -16.04
C THR A 141 8.20 -0.13 -16.80
N ASN A 142 7.51 -0.68 -17.80
CA ASN A 142 6.50 0.06 -18.56
C ASN A 142 5.18 0.21 -17.76
N MET A 143 4.82 -0.81 -16.98
CA MET A 143 3.67 -0.72 -16.06
C MET A 143 4.09 0.04 -14.81
N VAL A 144 3.34 1.11 -14.49
CA VAL A 144 3.53 1.93 -13.30
C VAL A 144 2.19 2.12 -12.62
N TRP A 145 2.17 2.12 -11.30
CA TRP A 145 1.01 2.51 -10.50
C TRP A 145 1.32 3.80 -9.73
N LEU A 146 0.56 4.85 -9.96
CA LEU A 146 0.55 6.05 -9.15
C LEU A 146 -0.59 5.93 -8.13
N LEU A 147 -0.26 5.99 -6.83
CA LEU A 147 -1.23 5.87 -5.74
C LEU A 147 -1.12 7.07 -4.81
N GLY A 148 -1.63 8.20 -5.27
CA GLY A 148 -1.54 9.49 -4.60
C GLY A 148 -2.45 9.61 -3.39
N ARG A 149 -2.00 10.45 -2.44
CA ARG A 149 -2.71 10.81 -1.21
C ARG A 149 -2.62 12.31 -0.99
N THR A 150 -3.76 12.95 -0.76
CA THR A 150 -3.84 14.37 -0.43
C THR A 150 -4.52 14.50 0.93
N GLN A 151 -3.87 15.14 1.90
CA GLN A 151 -4.39 15.32 3.26
C GLN A 151 -5.72 16.05 3.23
N THR A 152 -6.63 15.67 4.12
CA THR A 152 -7.87 16.40 4.40
C THR A 152 -8.16 16.41 5.89
N ASP A 153 -8.62 17.54 6.38
CA ASP A 153 -9.01 17.76 7.78
C ASP A 153 -10.49 17.40 8.03
N GLY A 154 -11.03 16.52 7.21
CA GLY A 154 -12.39 16.02 7.30
C GLY A 154 -13.32 16.51 6.20
N PRO A 155 -14.64 16.20 6.31
CA PRO A 155 -15.61 16.50 5.26
C PRO A 155 -15.75 17.99 4.91
N GLU A 156 -15.58 18.89 5.87
CA GLU A 156 -15.66 20.35 5.67
C GLU A 156 -14.53 20.89 4.77
N ASP A 157 -13.43 20.14 4.69
CA ASP A 157 -12.24 20.49 3.90
C ASP A 157 -12.25 19.90 2.47
N TYR A 158 -13.22 19.04 2.14
CA TYR A 158 -13.23 18.32 0.86
C TYR A 158 -13.15 19.24 -0.37
N SER A 159 -13.79 20.39 -0.36
CA SER A 159 -13.77 21.30 -1.52
C SER A 159 -12.36 21.78 -1.86
N ALA A 160 -11.54 22.09 -0.85
CA ALA A 160 -10.16 22.49 -1.03
C ALA A 160 -9.28 21.32 -1.53
N VAL A 161 -9.50 20.12 -0.98
CA VAL A 161 -8.80 18.91 -1.45
C VAL A 161 -9.18 18.58 -2.89
N HIS A 162 -10.45 18.68 -3.26
CA HIS A 162 -10.91 18.44 -4.62
C HIS A 162 -10.26 19.40 -5.62
N ALA A 163 -10.09 20.68 -5.27
CA ALA A 163 -9.38 21.64 -6.12
C ALA A 163 -7.93 21.21 -6.39
N VAL A 164 -7.23 20.69 -5.39
CA VAL A 164 -5.89 20.12 -5.57
C VAL A 164 -5.93 18.86 -6.45
N GLN A 165 -6.84 17.93 -6.19
CA GLN A 165 -6.98 16.71 -6.99
C GLN A 165 -7.32 17.02 -8.45
N ASP A 166 -8.18 18.00 -8.71
CA ASP A 166 -8.55 18.46 -10.07
C ASP A 166 -7.37 19.09 -10.82
N GLY A 167 -6.36 19.56 -10.09
CA GLY A 167 -5.10 20.06 -10.63
C GLY A 167 -4.10 18.97 -11.02
N TYR A 168 -4.24 17.74 -10.56
CA TYR A 168 -3.41 16.63 -11.00
C TYR A 168 -3.77 16.24 -12.44
N LYS A 169 -2.78 16.27 -13.35
CA LYS A 169 -2.97 15.92 -14.75
C LYS A 169 -1.97 14.89 -15.19
N LEU A 170 -2.40 13.99 -16.05
CA LEU A 170 -1.55 13.05 -16.78
C LEU A 170 -1.77 13.29 -18.28
N VAL A 171 -0.70 13.66 -18.98
CA VAL A 171 -0.75 14.00 -20.41
C VAL A 171 0.37 13.25 -21.13
N PRO A 172 0.10 12.56 -22.25
CA PRO A 172 1.15 12.00 -23.09
C PRO A 172 2.14 13.09 -23.51
N LEU A 173 3.44 12.76 -23.56
CA LEU A 173 4.48 13.72 -23.89
C LEU A 173 4.22 14.40 -25.25
N SER A 174 3.73 13.67 -26.22
CA SER A 174 3.36 14.17 -27.56
C SER A 174 2.26 15.24 -27.54
N ASN A 175 1.43 15.25 -26.50
CA ASN A 175 0.34 16.18 -26.30
C ASN A 175 0.63 17.26 -25.23
N PHE A 176 1.83 17.27 -24.65
CA PHE A 176 2.18 18.23 -23.61
C PHE A 176 2.18 19.67 -24.17
N GLY A 177 1.55 20.57 -23.45
CA GLY A 177 1.36 21.97 -23.89
C GLY A 177 0.16 22.19 -24.84
N THR A 178 -0.62 21.17 -25.09
CA THR A 178 -1.86 21.27 -25.90
C THR A 178 -3.12 21.08 -25.05
N SER A 179 -4.29 21.31 -25.64
CA SER A 179 -5.59 20.99 -25.03
C SER A 179 -5.87 19.49 -25.17
N TYR A 180 -5.24 18.68 -24.30
CA TYR A 180 -5.44 17.24 -24.30
C TYR A 180 -6.67 16.84 -23.49
N VAL A 181 -7.54 16.03 -24.11
CA VAL A 181 -8.66 15.38 -23.43
C VAL A 181 -8.51 13.86 -23.60
N PRO A 182 -8.42 13.10 -22.49
CA PRO A 182 -8.29 11.67 -22.55
C PRO A 182 -9.47 11.01 -23.30
N GLY A 183 -9.16 10.01 -24.11
CA GLY A 183 -10.19 9.22 -24.81
C GLY A 183 -11.04 8.43 -23.83
N LYS A 184 -12.31 8.19 -24.21
CA LYS A 184 -13.18 7.23 -23.52
C LYS A 184 -12.77 5.83 -23.90
N VAL A 185 -12.64 4.94 -22.93
CA VAL A 185 -12.35 3.52 -23.12
C VAL A 185 -13.59 2.73 -22.72
N ALA A 186 -14.01 1.82 -23.61
CA ALA A 186 -15.10 0.90 -23.30
C ALA A 186 -14.61 -0.15 -22.29
N LEU A 187 -15.43 -0.44 -21.29
CA LEU A 187 -15.15 -1.53 -20.35
C LEU A 187 -15.48 -2.88 -21.02
N ASP A 188 -14.70 -3.91 -20.67
CA ASP A 188 -15.03 -5.28 -21.03
C ASP A 188 -16.15 -5.80 -20.11
N PRO A 189 -17.37 -6.00 -20.63
CA PRO A 189 -18.49 -6.45 -19.80
C PRO A 189 -18.35 -7.90 -19.32
N SER A 190 -17.45 -8.68 -19.92
CA SER A 190 -17.15 -10.06 -19.51
C SER A 190 -16.13 -10.14 -18.39
N PHE A 191 -15.41 -9.05 -18.09
CA PHE A 191 -14.38 -9.03 -17.06
C PHE A 191 -14.96 -8.97 -15.65
N ASP A 192 -14.57 -9.89 -14.80
CA ASP A 192 -14.94 -9.88 -13.38
C ASP A 192 -14.11 -8.84 -12.60
N ALA A 193 -14.61 -7.61 -12.58
CA ALA A 193 -14.00 -6.53 -11.79
C ALA A 193 -14.40 -6.55 -10.29
N LYS A 194 -15.30 -7.47 -9.88
CA LYS A 194 -15.82 -7.52 -8.50
C LYS A 194 -14.98 -8.38 -7.57
N THR A 195 -14.45 -9.49 -8.07
CA THR A 195 -13.60 -10.38 -7.29
C THR A 195 -12.27 -9.68 -6.98
N PRO A 196 -11.87 -9.57 -5.70
CA PRO A 196 -10.59 -8.98 -5.31
C PRO A 196 -9.40 -9.70 -5.96
N ALA A 197 -8.31 -8.97 -6.22
CA ALA A 197 -7.11 -9.51 -6.87
C ALA A 197 -6.53 -10.73 -6.12
N VAL A 198 -6.51 -10.69 -4.78
CA VAL A 198 -6.06 -11.82 -3.94
C VAL A 198 -6.93 -13.06 -4.14
N GLU A 199 -8.24 -12.90 -4.26
CA GLU A 199 -9.15 -14.02 -4.48
C GLU A 199 -9.03 -14.58 -5.90
N LYS A 200 -8.75 -13.74 -6.89
CA LYS A 200 -8.40 -14.21 -8.25
C LYS A 200 -7.10 -15.01 -8.23
N LEU A 201 -6.07 -14.50 -7.56
CA LEU A 201 -4.79 -15.18 -7.38
C LEU A 201 -4.97 -16.59 -6.78
N LYS A 202 -5.73 -16.71 -5.68
CA LYS A 202 -5.99 -17.98 -5.00
C LYS A 202 -6.69 -19.03 -5.89
N ARG A 203 -7.43 -18.57 -6.90
CA ARG A 203 -8.16 -19.45 -7.85
C ARG A 203 -7.34 -19.85 -9.07
N MET A 204 -6.16 -19.26 -9.28
CA MET A 204 -5.33 -19.56 -10.43
C MET A 204 -4.72 -20.96 -10.31
N SER A 205 -4.73 -21.72 -11.40
CA SER A 205 -3.89 -22.90 -11.53
C SER A 205 -2.41 -22.46 -11.70
N ALA A 206 -1.48 -23.37 -11.41
CA ALA A 206 -0.07 -23.11 -11.64
C ALA A 206 0.22 -22.75 -13.10
N ALA A 207 -0.40 -23.44 -14.05
CA ALA A 207 -0.25 -23.14 -15.48
C ALA A 207 -0.71 -21.72 -15.83
N GLN A 208 -1.88 -21.28 -15.33
CA GLN A 208 -2.37 -19.92 -15.53
C GLN A 208 -1.45 -18.88 -14.93
N TYR A 209 -0.95 -19.15 -13.71
CA TYR A 209 -0.03 -18.25 -13.01
C TYR A 209 1.30 -18.10 -13.76
N PHE A 210 1.91 -19.22 -14.17
CA PHE A 210 3.21 -19.21 -14.84
C PHE A 210 3.15 -18.64 -16.26
N ASP A 211 2.06 -18.88 -16.99
CA ASP A 211 1.83 -18.23 -18.28
C ASP A 211 1.70 -16.71 -18.12
N MET A 212 0.91 -16.26 -17.15
CA MET A 212 0.78 -14.84 -16.83
C MET A 212 2.12 -14.24 -16.42
N LEU A 213 2.89 -14.92 -15.55
CA LEU A 213 4.21 -14.47 -15.12
C LEU A 213 5.17 -14.34 -16.33
N ALA A 214 5.25 -15.34 -17.18
CA ALA A 214 6.12 -15.31 -18.37
C ALA A 214 5.81 -14.12 -19.30
N ARG A 215 4.53 -13.84 -19.50
CA ARG A 215 4.05 -12.68 -20.30
C ARG A 215 4.42 -11.35 -19.63
N LEU A 216 4.23 -11.24 -18.32
CA LEU A 216 4.54 -10.03 -17.54
C LEU A 216 6.04 -9.76 -17.48
N LEU A 217 6.88 -10.79 -17.37
CA LEU A 217 8.34 -10.69 -17.39
C LEU A 217 8.87 -10.11 -18.71
N LYS A 218 8.22 -10.39 -19.85
CA LYS A 218 8.58 -9.79 -21.13
C LYS A 218 8.21 -8.31 -21.19
N ALA A 219 7.01 -7.97 -20.76
CA ALA A 219 6.50 -6.59 -20.81
C ALA A 219 7.20 -5.67 -19.80
N ASN A 220 7.66 -6.23 -18.68
CA ASN A 220 8.29 -5.53 -17.57
C ASN A 220 9.55 -6.30 -17.13
N PRO A 221 10.67 -6.13 -17.84
CA PRO A 221 11.89 -6.87 -17.56
C PRO A 221 12.32 -6.76 -16.09
N PRO A 222 12.75 -7.86 -15.48
CA PRO A 222 13.22 -7.86 -14.11
C PRO A 222 14.55 -7.09 -13.95
N PRO A 223 14.88 -6.61 -12.74
CA PRO A 223 16.18 -6.04 -12.45
C PRO A 223 17.33 -7.00 -12.79
N ALA A 224 18.48 -6.48 -13.20
CA ALA A 224 19.65 -7.31 -13.53
C ALA A 224 20.10 -8.21 -12.36
N ALA A 225 19.91 -7.77 -11.12
CA ALA A 225 20.21 -8.56 -9.91
C ALA A 225 19.39 -9.85 -9.82
N ASP A 226 18.25 -9.95 -10.51
CA ASP A 226 17.35 -11.11 -10.49
C ASP A 226 17.73 -12.18 -11.53
N ALA A 227 18.81 -11.99 -12.33
CA ALA A 227 19.27 -12.93 -13.35
C ALA A 227 19.39 -14.39 -12.83
N PRO A 228 19.90 -14.66 -11.61
CA PRO A 228 19.94 -16.02 -11.07
C PRO A 228 18.55 -16.64 -10.86
N VAL A 229 17.55 -15.82 -10.50
CA VAL A 229 16.17 -16.29 -10.34
C VAL A 229 15.56 -16.59 -11.70
N ILE A 230 15.76 -15.73 -12.69
CA ILE A 230 15.28 -15.93 -14.06
C ILE A 230 15.84 -17.22 -14.66
N ALA A 231 17.12 -17.53 -14.42
CA ALA A 231 17.71 -18.79 -14.86
C ALA A 231 17.01 -20.02 -14.20
N LYS A 232 16.64 -19.92 -12.91
CA LYS A 232 15.87 -20.97 -12.23
C LYS A 232 14.46 -21.10 -12.80
N LEU A 233 13.78 -19.99 -13.10
CA LEU A 233 12.45 -20.02 -13.74
C LEU A 233 12.52 -20.74 -15.10
N ALA A 234 13.53 -20.45 -15.91
CA ALA A 234 13.73 -21.10 -17.20
C ALA A 234 13.91 -22.62 -17.06
N SER A 235 14.58 -23.09 -15.99
CA SER A 235 14.78 -24.54 -15.76
C SER A 235 13.49 -25.32 -15.46
N ILE A 236 12.41 -24.64 -15.13
CA ILE A 236 11.07 -25.23 -14.92
C ILE A 236 10.06 -24.78 -16.00
N GLY A 237 10.55 -24.30 -17.14
CA GLY A 237 9.75 -23.95 -18.32
C GLY A 237 9.15 -22.54 -18.32
N ILE A 238 9.47 -21.69 -17.34
CA ILE A 238 8.97 -20.31 -17.27
C ILE A 238 10.00 -19.39 -17.96
N VAL A 239 9.74 -19.04 -19.22
CA VAL A 239 10.65 -18.22 -20.06
C VAL A 239 9.95 -16.90 -20.41
N PRO A 240 10.57 -15.74 -20.19
CA PRO A 240 9.95 -14.46 -20.49
C PRO A 240 9.42 -14.37 -21.95
N GLY A 241 8.11 -14.16 -22.08
CA GLY A 241 7.42 -14.01 -23.35
C GLY A 241 7.11 -15.28 -24.11
N GLN A 242 7.40 -16.44 -23.56
CA GLN A 242 6.95 -17.72 -24.10
C GLN A 242 5.73 -18.23 -23.33
N PRO A 243 4.70 -18.77 -24.00
CA PRO A 243 3.60 -19.42 -23.32
C PRO A 243 4.10 -20.55 -22.42
N PHE A 244 3.58 -20.64 -21.21
CA PHE A 244 3.90 -21.76 -20.31
C PHE A 244 3.00 -22.93 -20.65
N ASP A 245 3.62 -24.04 -21.12
CA ASP A 245 2.91 -25.28 -21.43
C ASP A 245 3.51 -26.45 -20.64
N PRO A 246 2.82 -26.94 -19.60
CA PRO A 246 3.30 -28.04 -18.78
C PRO A 246 3.42 -29.37 -19.55
N SER A 247 2.75 -29.52 -20.72
CA SER A 247 2.84 -30.73 -21.54
C SER A 247 4.21 -30.97 -22.16
N HIS A 248 5.03 -29.94 -22.24
CA HIS A 248 6.42 -30.00 -22.73
C HIS A 248 7.46 -30.31 -21.66
N LEU A 249 7.02 -30.43 -20.40
CA LEU A 249 7.88 -30.75 -19.25
C LEU A 249 7.91 -32.26 -19.00
N ASP A 250 8.95 -32.71 -18.26
CA ASP A 250 8.93 -34.05 -17.67
C ASP A 250 7.65 -34.20 -16.81
N PRO A 251 6.92 -35.34 -16.92
CA PRO A 251 5.65 -35.53 -16.21
C PRO A 251 5.77 -35.35 -14.69
N ALA A 252 6.89 -35.74 -14.08
CA ALA A 252 7.10 -35.56 -12.64
C ALA A 252 7.33 -34.07 -12.29
N VAL A 253 7.97 -33.31 -13.19
CA VAL A 253 8.14 -31.87 -13.03
C VAL A 253 6.78 -31.18 -13.16
N ALA A 254 6.03 -31.46 -14.22
CA ALA A 254 4.70 -30.89 -14.44
C ALA A 254 3.78 -31.12 -13.23
N LYS A 255 3.75 -32.36 -12.71
CA LYS A 255 2.96 -32.73 -11.54
C LYS A 255 3.41 -32.00 -10.27
N GLY A 256 4.71 -31.84 -10.06
CA GLY A 256 5.25 -31.10 -8.91
C GLY A 256 4.85 -29.62 -8.93
N LEU A 257 4.74 -29.02 -10.11
CA LEU A 257 4.35 -27.62 -10.25
C LEU A 257 2.87 -27.33 -9.97
N GLU A 258 1.96 -28.31 -10.08
CA GLU A 258 0.50 -28.11 -9.96
C GLU A 258 0.09 -27.45 -8.63
N GLY A 259 0.74 -27.84 -7.51
CA GLY A 259 0.44 -27.31 -6.17
C GLY A 259 1.11 -26.00 -5.81
N SER A 260 1.97 -25.46 -6.67
CA SER A 260 2.89 -24.36 -6.30
C SER A 260 2.19 -23.08 -5.81
N VAL A 261 1.08 -22.70 -6.42
CA VAL A 261 0.36 -21.45 -6.07
C VAL A 261 -0.25 -21.57 -4.67
N SER A 262 -0.96 -22.64 -4.39
CA SER A 262 -1.60 -22.84 -3.08
C SER A 262 -0.58 -22.97 -1.96
N VAL A 263 0.49 -23.75 -2.17
CA VAL A 263 1.56 -23.92 -1.19
C VAL A 263 2.28 -22.59 -0.92
N ALA A 264 2.63 -21.83 -1.96
CA ALA A 264 3.28 -20.54 -1.79
C ALA A 264 2.41 -19.54 -0.99
N ILE A 265 1.12 -19.46 -1.29
CA ILE A 265 0.20 -18.58 -0.55
C ILE A 265 0.09 -19.04 0.91
N GLN A 266 0.00 -20.34 1.16
CA GLN A 266 -0.03 -20.90 2.50
C GLN A 266 1.25 -20.55 3.27
N GLU A 267 2.45 -20.78 2.71
CA GLU A 267 3.74 -20.46 3.33
C GLU A 267 3.86 -18.95 3.66
N LEU A 268 3.42 -18.08 2.74
CA LEU A 268 3.42 -16.64 2.98
C LEU A 268 2.47 -16.25 4.12
N THR A 269 1.28 -16.86 4.19
CA THR A 269 0.27 -16.58 5.21
C THR A 269 0.73 -17.07 6.58
N GLU A 270 1.22 -18.32 6.66
CA GLU A 270 1.81 -18.88 7.90
C GLU A 270 3.03 -18.08 8.35
N GLY A 271 3.86 -17.64 7.40
CA GLY A 271 4.99 -16.76 7.67
C GLY A 271 4.57 -15.42 8.30
N ILE A 272 3.42 -14.87 7.94
CA ILE A 272 2.86 -13.66 8.55
C ILE A 272 2.42 -13.94 9.99
N GLU A 273 1.74 -15.06 10.24
CA GLU A 273 1.21 -15.44 11.55
C GLU A 273 2.33 -15.79 12.54
N GLN A 274 3.26 -16.65 12.14
CA GLN A 274 4.35 -17.12 13.00
C GLN A 274 5.40 -16.05 13.30
N LYS A 275 5.73 -15.19 12.31
CA LYS A 275 6.75 -14.14 12.45
C LYS A 275 6.22 -12.87 13.13
N ALA A 276 4.94 -12.81 13.39
CA ALA A 276 4.34 -11.76 14.22
C ALA A 276 4.89 -11.74 15.67
N THR A 277 5.57 -12.79 16.09
CA THR A 277 6.08 -12.97 17.47
C THR A 277 7.59 -12.79 17.62
N THR A 278 8.35 -12.60 16.52
CA THR A 278 9.83 -12.51 16.59
C THR A 278 10.36 -11.30 15.81
N GLN A 279 11.42 -10.68 16.34
CA GLN A 279 12.21 -9.67 15.61
C GLN A 279 12.92 -10.37 14.44
N THR A 280 12.41 -10.19 13.24
CA THR A 280 12.97 -10.80 12.03
C THR A 280 12.91 -9.83 10.86
N ALA A 281 13.42 -10.27 9.71
CA ALA A 281 13.40 -9.55 8.43
C ALA A 281 12.02 -9.00 8.02
N THR A 282 10.92 -9.40 8.67
CA THR A 282 9.55 -8.93 8.43
C THR A 282 9.13 -7.71 9.26
N GLY A 283 10.04 -7.15 10.06
CA GLY A 283 9.77 -6.00 10.92
C GLY A 283 10.11 -6.25 12.39
N ARG A 284 9.68 -5.34 13.25
CA ARG A 284 9.87 -5.43 14.71
C ARG A 284 8.55 -5.29 15.44
N THR A 285 8.52 -5.84 16.66
CA THR A 285 7.42 -5.64 17.61
C THR A 285 7.94 -4.86 18.82
N ALA A 286 7.22 -3.82 19.22
CA ALA A 286 7.55 -3.02 20.40
C ALA A 286 6.25 -2.53 21.06
N ASN A 287 6.12 -2.70 22.38
CA ASN A 287 4.92 -2.33 23.15
C ASN A 287 3.60 -2.87 22.54
N GLY A 288 3.63 -4.07 21.96
CA GLY A 288 2.49 -4.66 21.25
C GLY A 288 2.32 -4.24 19.79
N TRP A 289 2.98 -3.15 19.36
CA TRP A 289 2.91 -2.66 17.98
C TRP A 289 3.82 -3.45 17.05
N ARG A 290 3.28 -3.86 15.91
CA ARG A 290 4.01 -4.45 14.78
C ARG A 290 4.38 -3.35 13.81
N ILE A 291 5.68 -3.20 13.52
CA ILE A 291 6.24 -2.16 12.65
C ILE A 291 6.92 -2.87 11.49
N LEU A 292 6.49 -2.59 10.26
CA LEU A 292 7.09 -3.17 9.06
C LEU A 292 8.55 -2.72 8.90
N PRO A 293 9.39 -3.50 8.19
CA PRO A 293 10.79 -3.14 7.99
C PRO A 293 10.93 -1.88 7.12
N VAL A 294 11.98 -1.12 7.36
CA VAL A 294 12.28 0.12 6.61
C VAL A 294 12.54 -0.11 5.11
N THR A 295 12.75 -1.36 4.70
CA THR A 295 12.94 -1.76 3.30
C THR A 295 11.63 -1.86 2.51
N VAL A 296 10.47 -1.65 3.15
CA VAL A 296 9.19 -1.61 2.44
C VAL A 296 9.20 -0.52 1.36
N GLY A 297 8.75 -0.90 0.17
CA GLY A 297 8.79 -0.02 -1.01
C GLY A 297 10.15 0.02 -1.73
N ASN A 298 11.22 -0.54 -1.13
CA ASN A 298 12.54 -0.73 -1.75
C ASN A 298 13.12 -2.08 -1.31
N PHE A 299 12.62 -3.15 -1.94
CA PHE A 299 12.82 -4.52 -1.45
C PHE A 299 14.14 -5.15 -1.87
N GLY A 300 14.81 -4.64 -2.91
CA GLY A 300 15.98 -5.29 -3.51
C GLY A 300 15.68 -6.74 -3.86
N THR A 301 16.51 -7.68 -3.38
CA THR A 301 16.36 -9.13 -3.56
C THR A 301 15.59 -9.81 -2.42
N SER A 302 14.94 -9.06 -1.54
CA SER A 302 14.12 -9.61 -0.44
C SER A 302 12.76 -10.10 -0.96
N TYR A 303 12.76 -11.10 -1.83
CA TYR A 303 11.58 -11.56 -2.58
C TYR A 303 10.42 -11.98 -1.68
N GLN A 304 10.70 -12.64 -0.56
CA GLN A 304 9.68 -13.08 0.38
C GLN A 304 8.96 -11.91 1.04
N ILE A 305 9.70 -10.88 1.48
CA ILE A 305 9.10 -9.66 2.09
C ILE A 305 8.27 -8.92 1.04
N ARG A 306 8.81 -8.78 -0.18
CA ARG A 306 8.12 -8.15 -1.31
C ARG A 306 6.80 -8.87 -1.61
N ALA A 307 6.81 -10.21 -1.63
CA ALA A 307 5.60 -11.02 -1.84
C ALA A 307 4.58 -10.86 -0.69
N ILE A 308 5.03 -10.89 0.56
CA ILE A 308 4.17 -10.68 1.73
C ILE A 308 3.50 -9.30 1.63
N VAL A 309 4.26 -8.24 1.40
CA VAL A 309 3.72 -6.88 1.29
C VAL A 309 2.76 -6.77 0.11
N ALA A 310 3.06 -7.39 -1.04
CA ALA A 310 2.15 -7.41 -2.18
C ALA A 310 0.82 -8.14 -1.88
N LEU A 311 0.86 -9.15 -0.99
CA LEU A 311 -0.33 -9.92 -0.61
C LEU A 311 -1.24 -9.16 0.37
N ILE A 312 -0.67 -8.46 1.37
CA ILE A 312 -1.43 -7.88 2.48
C ILE A 312 -1.44 -6.35 2.54
N ALA A 313 -0.55 -5.67 1.83
CA ALA A 313 -0.35 -4.22 1.89
C ALA A 313 0.12 -3.64 0.55
N LEU A 314 -0.43 -4.15 -0.58
CA LEU A 314 -0.07 -3.68 -1.92
C LEU A 314 -0.21 -2.15 -2.01
N GLY A 315 0.83 -1.48 -2.50
CA GLY A 315 0.89 -0.01 -2.53
C GLY A 315 1.40 0.62 -1.23
N ALA A 316 2.16 -0.14 -0.42
CA ALA A 316 2.83 0.38 0.77
C ALA A 316 3.93 1.40 0.41
N ASN A 317 3.95 2.52 1.12
CA ASN A 317 4.88 3.62 0.92
C ASN A 317 6.29 3.29 1.41
N LEU A 318 7.27 4.10 0.99
CA LEU A 318 8.58 4.14 1.65
C LEU A 318 8.42 4.56 3.12
N SER A 319 9.24 4.00 4.00
CA SER A 319 9.22 4.36 5.42
C SER A 319 9.52 5.84 5.68
N ALA A 320 10.25 6.51 4.80
CA ALA A 320 10.47 7.95 4.84
C ALA A 320 9.21 8.77 4.53
N ASP A 321 8.23 8.21 3.83
CA ASP A 321 6.98 8.87 3.47
C ASP A 321 5.86 8.56 4.45
N ALA A 322 5.70 7.28 4.85
CA ALA A 322 4.71 6.90 5.84
C ALA A 322 5.01 5.54 6.48
N VAL A 323 4.72 5.43 7.77
CA VAL A 323 4.84 4.19 8.55
C VAL A 323 3.51 3.88 9.23
N TYR A 324 3.15 2.60 9.29
CA TYR A 324 1.85 2.14 9.76
C TYR A 324 1.95 1.06 10.85
N PRO A 325 2.43 1.37 12.06
CA PRO A 325 2.40 0.44 13.19
C PRO A 325 0.99 -0.05 13.47
N THR A 326 0.84 -1.35 13.72
CA THR A 326 -0.45 -1.96 14.01
C THR A 326 -0.36 -2.80 15.28
N THR A 327 -1.37 -2.72 16.14
CA THR A 327 -1.46 -3.55 17.34
C THR A 327 -2.82 -4.23 17.45
N PHE A 328 -2.79 -5.48 17.92
CA PHE A 328 -3.95 -6.31 18.26
C PHE A 328 -4.01 -6.59 19.76
N VAL A 329 -3.00 -6.11 20.49
CA VAL A 329 -2.82 -6.40 21.92
C VAL A 329 -2.59 -5.11 22.71
N ASP A 330 -2.88 -5.15 23.98
CA ASP A 330 -2.59 -4.07 24.93
C ASP A 330 -1.10 -4.08 25.37
N ALA A 331 -0.76 -3.19 26.29
CA ALA A 331 0.61 -3.06 26.83
C ALA A 331 1.08 -4.33 27.58
N GLU A 332 0.17 -5.22 27.99
CA GLU A 332 0.47 -6.47 28.68
C GLU A 332 0.48 -7.68 27.72
N GLY A 333 0.25 -7.45 26.41
CA GLY A 333 0.17 -8.50 25.40
C GLY A 333 -1.17 -9.24 25.34
N LYS A 334 -2.20 -8.75 25.98
CA LYS A 334 -3.56 -9.32 25.94
C LYS A 334 -4.33 -8.76 24.75
N PRO A 335 -5.21 -9.53 24.10
CA PRO A 335 -6.04 -9.04 22.99
C PRO A 335 -6.81 -7.77 23.35
N LEU A 336 -6.83 -6.80 22.44
CA LEU A 336 -7.67 -5.60 22.56
C LEU A 336 -9.13 -5.99 22.36
N ASN A 337 -9.97 -5.67 23.35
CA ASN A 337 -11.41 -6.00 23.33
C ASN A 337 -12.21 -4.88 23.99
N GLY A 338 -13.31 -4.47 23.35
CA GLY A 338 -14.11 -3.33 23.79
C GLY A 338 -14.93 -3.55 25.07
N ALA A 339 -14.89 -4.73 25.67
CA ALA A 339 -15.34 -4.93 27.04
C ALA A 339 -14.46 -4.22 28.07
N ASN A 340 -13.30 -3.72 27.67
CA ASN A 340 -12.34 -3.01 28.50
C ASN A 340 -12.18 -1.56 28.04
N GLN A 341 -11.63 -0.75 28.93
CA GLN A 341 -11.22 0.63 28.64
C GLN A 341 -9.69 0.70 28.56
N TYR A 342 -9.19 1.48 27.62
CA TYR A 342 -7.74 1.67 27.43
C TYR A 342 -7.41 3.14 27.29
N VAL A 343 -6.16 3.48 27.65
CA VAL A 343 -5.56 4.78 27.40
C VAL A 343 -4.28 4.55 26.62
N LEU A 344 -4.15 5.26 25.50
CA LEU A 344 -2.89 5.43 24.79
C LEU A 344 -2.32 6.78 25.22
N HIS A 345 -1.30 6.72 26.07
CA HIS A 345 -0.70 7.88 26.72
C HIS A 345 0.60 8.30 26.04
N PHE A 346 0.73 9.59 25.75
CA PHE A 346 1.94 10.21 25.27
C PHE A 346 2.41 11.24 26.29
N ASP A 347 3.63 11.10 26.80
CA ASP A 347 4.26 12.12 27.64
C ASP A 347 4.45 13.43 26.86
N LYS A 348 4.69 14.52 27.57
CA LYS A 348 4.95 15.83 26.97
C LYS A 348 6.07 15.76 25.93
N GLY A 349 5.74 16.11 24.68
CA GLY A 349 6.68 16.11 23.56
C GLY A 349 6.96 14.73 22.94
N GLU A 350 6.33 13.66 23.46
CA GLU A 350 6.53 12.28 23.01
C GLU A 350 5.41 11.80 22.02
N THR A 351 4.58 12.72 21.53
CA THR A 351 3.65 12.39 20.45
C THR A 351 4.42 11.88 19.22
N PRO A 352 3.78 11.12 18.28
CA PRO A 352 4.46 10.56 17.12
C PRO A 352 5.33 11.60 16.39
N PRO A 353 6.66 11.36 16.25
CA PRO A 353 7.59 12.33 15.66
C PRO A 353 7.42 12.34 14.14
N VAL A 354 6.67 13.29 13.63
CA VAL A 354 6.40 13.48 12.19
C VAL A 354 6.63 14.93 11.78
N ASN A 355 6.94 15.14 10.49
CA ASN A 355 6.99 16.46 9.87
C ASN A 355 5.63 16.87 9.29
N ALA A 356 4.76 15.90 8.95
CA ALA A 356 3.41 16.17 8.46
C ALA A 356 2.36 15.95 9.57
N PHE A 357 1.78 14.80 9.67
CA PHE A 357 0.74 14.50 10.66
C PHE A 357 0.73 13.02 11.03
N TRP A 358 0.04 12.71 12.12
CA TRP A 358 -0.20 11.34 12.57
C TRP A 358 -1.67 11.11 12.91
N SER A 359 -2.09 9.85 12.88
CA SER A 359 -3.41 9.45 13.35
C SER A 359 -3.39 8.05 13.97
N VAL A 360 -4.35 7.78 14.85
CA VAL A 360 -4.66 6.44 15.38
C VAL A 360 -6.04 6.03 14.92
N SER A 361 -6.12 4.99 14.11
CA SER A 361 -7.39 4.49 13.56
C SER A 361 -7.80 3.18 14.22
N MET A 362 -9.12 3.01 14.43
CA MET A 362 -9.77 1.84 15.00
C MET A 362 -10.37 0.96 13.92
N TYR A 363 -10.15 -0.36 14.03
CA TYR A 363 -10.76 -1.36 13.14
C TYR A 363 -11.28 -2.55 13.95
N GLY A 364 -12.33 -3.20 13.45
CA GLY A 364 -12.76 -4.50 13.91
C GLY A 364 -11.73 -5.61 13.67
N PRO A 365 -12.01 -6.83 14.12
CA PRO A 365 -11.10 -7.97 13.96
C PRO A 365 -10.83 -8.30 12.47
N ASP A 366 -11.76 -7.98 11.59
CA ASP A 366 -11.67 -8.11 10.12
C ASP A 366 -10.90 -6.97 9.45
N SER A 367 -10.35 -6.04 10.22
CA SER A 367 -9.61 -4.86 9.75
C SER A 367 -10.43 -3.87 8.91
N PHE A 368 -11.74 -3.83 9.11
CA PHE A 368 -12.64 -2.80 8.57
C PHE A 368 -13.15 -1.85 9.67
N PHE A 369 -13.59 -0.68 9.27
CA PHE A 369 -14.25 0.24 10.22
C PHE A 369 -15.52 -0.39 10.80
N VAL A 370 -15.78 -0.09 12.08
CA VAL A 370 -16.98 -0.48 12.80
C VAL A 370 -17.80 0.78 13.08
N GLU A 371 -19.09 0.75 12.74
CA GLU A 371 -20.00 1.86 13.03
C GLU A 371 -19.99 2.23 14.51
N ASN A 372 -20.05 3.51 14.80
CA ASN A 372 -20.08 4.03 16.16
C ASN A 372 -20.94 5.31 16.24
N PRO A 373 -21.42 5.69 17.44
CA PRO A 373 -22.42 6.75 17.60
C PRO A 373 -22.02 8.14 17.09
N ILE A 374 -20.73 8.42 16.98
CA ILE A 374 -20.20 9.73 16.55
C ILE A 374 -19.48 9.68 15.19
N ASN A 375 -19.57 8.56 14.46
CA ASN A 375 -18.90 8.33 13.18
C ASN A 375 -17.40 8.67 13.22
N ARG A 376 -16.72 8.43 14.35
CA ARG A 376 -15.30 8.70 14.53
C ARG A 376 -14.51 7.41 14.45
N TYR A 377 -13.68 7.28 13.43
CA TYR A 377 -12.86 6.09 13.16
C TYR A 377 -11.37 6.33 13.41
N THR A 378 -11.00 7.58 13.69
CA THR A 378 -9.62 7.99 13.93
C THR A 378 -9.55 9.15 14.91
N ILE A 379 -8.40 9.26 15.59
CA ILE A 379 -7.92 10.46 16.25
C ILE A 379 -6.67 10.92 15.50
N SER A 380 -6.67 12.16 15.02
CA SER A 380 -5.58 12.74 14.24
C SER A 380 -4.98 13.97 14.90
N SER A 381 -3.68 14.22 14.64
CA SER A 381 -2.95 15.37 15.20
C SER A 381 -3.49 16.74 14.76
N TRP A 382 -4.27 16.81 13.69
CA TRP A 382 -4.94 18.03 13.22
C TRP A 382 -6.28 18.29 13.92
N MET A 383 -6.81 17.31 14.68
CA MET A 383 -8.05 17.48 15.44
C MET A 383 -7.82 18.38 16.67
N PRO A 384 -8.89 19.03 17.23
CA PRO A 384 -8.79 19.84 18.43
C PRO A 384 -8.63 18.95 19.67
N LEU A 385 -7.44 18.37 19.86
CA LEU A 385 -7.11 17.48 20.96
C LEU A 385 -6.91 18.26 22.26
N HIS A 386 -7.35 17.69 23.39
CA HIS A 386 -7.13 18.22 24.71
C HIS A 386 -5.85 17.62 25.32
N PHE A 387 -4.90 18.46 25.64
CA PHE A 387 -3.66 18.08 26.33
C PHE A 387 -3.79 18.29 27.82
N GLY A 388 -3.16 17.43 28.61
CA GLY A 388 -3.06 17.58 30.05
C GLY A 388 -2.32 18.88 30.46
N SER A 389 -2.53 19.32 31.70
CA SER A 389 -1.85 20.51 32.23
C SER A 389 -0.33 20.38 32.27
N ASP A 390 0.20 19.15 32.26
CA ASP A 390 1.60 18.79 32.16
C ASP A 390 2.09 18.70 30.71
N GLY A 391 1.19 18.85 29.70
CA GLY A 391 1.47 18.76 28.29
C GLY A 391 1.44 17.35 27.73
N SER A 392 1.00 16.34 28.50
CA SER A 392 0.73 14.97 28.03
C SER A 392 -0.51 14.90 27.16
N LEU A 393 -0.65 13.82 26.41
CA LEU A 393 -1.83 13.53 25.60
C LEU A 393 -2.34 12.12 25.88
N ASP A 394 -3.60 12.03 26.32
CA ASP A 394 -4.32 10.78 26.48
C ASP A 394 -5.32 10.58 25.34
N ILE A 395 -5.28 9.43 24.67
CA ILE A 395 -6.34 8.97 23.78
C ILE A 395 -7.13 7.89 24.50
N TYR A 396 -8.42 8.15 24.72
CA TYR A 396 -9.33 7.23 25.41
C TYR A 396 -9.95 6.26 24.41
N ILE A 397 -9.69 4.97 24.59
CA ILE A 397 -10.14 3.91 23.68
C ILE A 397 -11.11 3.03 24.43
N GLN A 398 -12.41 3.22 24.20
CA GLN A 398 -13.48 2.53 24.90
C GLN A 398 -14.80 2.65 24.13
N LYS A 399 -15.77 1.76 24.43
CA LYS A 399 -17.08 1.72 23.78
C LYS A 399 -17.91 2.97 24.09
N ASP A 400 -18.07 3.29 25.36
CA ASP A 400 -18.91 4.39 25.82
C ASP A 400 -18.12 5.69 25.96
N SER A 401 -18.79 6.84 25.86
CA SER A 401 -18.14 8.14 26.01
C SER A 401 -17.43 8.26 27.37
N PRO A 402 -16.16 8.75 27.39
CA PRO A 402 -15.44 9.01 28.63
C PRO A 402 -15.91 10.28 29.36
N GLY A 403 -16.98 10.91 28.88
CA GLY A 403 -17.51 12.19 29.38
C GLY A 403 -17.05 13.38 28.54
N LYS A 404 -17.81 14.49 28.64
CA LYS A 404 -17.64 15.69 27.79
C LYS A 404 -16.22 16.26 27.76
N ASP A 405 -15.53 16.27 28.89
CA ASP A 405 -14.19 16.85 29.03
C ASP A 405 -13.10 16.02 28.32
N ARG A 406 -13.40 14.74 27.99
CA ARG A 406 -12.48 13.80 27.34
C ARG A 406 -12.92 13.39 25.95
N GLU A 407 -14.09 13.83 25.50
CA GLU A 407 -14.69 13.37 24.24
C GLU A 407 -13.89 13.81 23.00
N SER A 408 -13.14 14.93 23.06
CA SER A 408 -12.24 15.34 21.98
C SER A 408 -11.18 14.29 21.68
N ASN A 409 -10.72 13.55 22.70
CA ASN A 409 -9.66 12.54 22.61
C ASN A 409 -10.22 11.12 22.63
N TRP A 410 -11.53 10.94 22.47
CA TRP A 410 -12.16 9.62 22.52
C TRP A 410 -12.17 8.95 21.14
N LEU A 411 -11.61 7.75 21.07
CA LEU A 411 -11.70 6.83 19.92
C LEU A 411 -12.66 5.69 20.29
N PRO A 412 -13.87 5.67 19.75
CA PRO A 412 -14.88 4.66 20.08
C PRO A 412 -14.40 3.25 19.70
N ALA A 413 -14.46 2.31 20.65
CA ALA A 413 -14.18 0.90 20.42
C ALA A 413 -15.49 0.12 20.16
N PRO A 414 -15.46 -0.96 19.35
CA PRO A 414 -16.58 -1.89 19.22
C PRO A 414 -16.77 -2.73 20.50
N GLU A 415 -17.84 -3.50 20.60
CA GLU A 415 -18.06 -4.40 21.77
C GLU A 415 -17.06 -5.55 21.85
N GLY A 416 -16.64 -6.08 20.72
CA GLY A 416 -15.75 -7.23 20.60
C GLY A 416 -14.28 -6.86 20.42
N ASP A 417 -13.55 -7.79 19.83
CA ASP A 417 -12.14 -7.60 19.52
C ASP A 417 -11.94 -6.49 18.49
N PHE A 418 -10.82 -5.80 18.63
CA PHE A 418 -10.44 -4.73 17.70
C PHE A 418 -8.93 -4.64 17.52
N ASN A 419 -8.51 -3.85 16.58
CA ASN A 419 -7.09 -3.51 16.39
C ASN A 419 -6.92 -2.02 16.08
N LEU A 420 -5.72 -1.53 16.33
CA LEU A 420 -5.34 -0.14 16.10
C LEU A 420 -4.26 -0.06 15.04
N THR A 421 -4.33 0.96 14.21
CA THR A 421 -3.24 1.35 13.32
C THR A 421 -2.85 2.79 13.61
N LEU A 422 -1.61 2.99 14.04
CA LEU A 422 -0.97 4.30 14.08
C LEU A 422 -0.46 4.61 12.68
N ARG A 423 -0.82 5.78 12.14
CA ARG A 423 -0.32 6.28 10.86
C ARG A 423 0.59 7.46 11.12
N MET A 424 1.81 7.40 10.60
CA MET A 424 2.79 8.48 10.72
C MET A 424 3.19 8.91 9.31
N TYR A 425 2.78 10.10 8.90
CA TYR A 425 3.10 10.65 7.58
C TYR A 425 4.32 11.58 7.68
N TRP A 426 5.31 11.32 6.83
CA TRP A 426 6.61 11.97 6.85
C TRP A 426 7.25 11.90 8.24
N PRO A 427 7.57 10.68 8.73
CA PRO A 427 8.26 10.51 10.01
C PRO A 427 9.55 11.32 10.04
N LYS A 428 9.90 11.84 11.21
CA LYS A 428 11.21 12.49 11.43
C LYS A 428 12.31 11.44 11.43
N ASP A 429 13.48 11.83 10.96
CA ASP A 429 14.69 11.02 11.06
C ASP A 429 15.49 11.36 12.33
N GLU A 430 15.41 12.63 12.80
CA GLU A 430 16.13 13.15 13.96
C GLU A 430 15.24 14.12 14.77
N PRO A 431 15.47 14.29 16.08
CA PRO A 431 16.44 13.60 16.95
C PRO A 431 15.99 12.20 17.37
N ILE A 432 14.72 11.86 17.14
CA ILE A 432 14.13 10.55 17.43
C ILE A 432 13.28 10.12 16.24
N SER A 433 13.34 8.84 15.93
CA SER A 433 12.67 8.25 14.76
C SER A 433 12.03 6.90 15.06
N ILE A 434 10.88 6.65 14.45
CA ILE A 434 10.31 5.30 14.44
C ILE A 434 11.14 4.37 13.55
N ASN A 435 11.81 4.88 12.52
CA ASN A 435 12.52 4.07 11.55
C ASN A 435 13.76 3.38 12.12
N ASP A 436 14.49 4.04 13.03
CA ASP A 436 15.66 3.49 13.72
C ASP A 436 15.33 2.87 15.09
N GLY A 437 14.12 3.12 15.61
CA GLY A 437 13.65 2.61 16.89
C GLY A 437 14.01 3.49 18.11
N SER A 438 14.55 4.66 17.90
CA SER A 438 14.79 5.62 18.98
C SER A 438 13.48 6.20 19.55
N TRP A 439 12.40 6.17 18.76
CA TRP A 439 11.04 6.37 19.22
C TRP A 439 10.20 5.11 19.00
N ILE A 440 9.39 4.76 19.99
CA ILE A 440 8.52 3.59 19.98
C ILE A 440 7.12 4.02 20.42
N PRO A 441 6.04 3.61 19.70
CA PRO A 441 4.68 3.91 20.14
C PRO A 441 4.42 3.34 21.54
N PRO A 442 3.76 4.09 22.45
CA PRO A 442 3.34 3.56 23.72
C PRO A 442 2.31 2.43 23.55
N GLY A 443 2.32 1.46 24.44
CA GLY A 443 1.28 0.42 24.48
C GLY A 443 -0.04 0.95 24.98
N ALA A 444 -1.16 0.47 24.47
CA ALA A 444 -2.48 0.78 24.99
C ALA A 444 -2.61 0.15 26.40
N LYS A 445 -2.70 0.97 27.43
CA LYS A 445 -2.80 0.52 28.83
C LYS A 445 -4.26 0.32 29.20
N ARG A 446 -4.59 -0.86 29.73
CA ARG A 446 -5.92 -1.13 30.28
C ARG A 446 -6.13 -0.30 31.54
N VAL A 447 -7.25 0.39 31.62
CA VAL A 447 -7.68 1.12 32.81
C VAL A 447 -8.30 0.13 33.79
N ALA A 448 -7.85 0.15 35.06
CA ALA A 448 -8.52 -0.61 36.11
C ALA A 448 -9.96 -0.08 36.29
N GLN A 449 -10.92 -0.99 36.32
CA GLN A 449 -12.33 -0.65 36.66
C GLN A 449 -12.48 -0.30 38.12
#